data_e42c27d36b296d659dec871df6358fe2
#
_entry.id   e42c27d36b296d659dec871df6358fe2
#
_cell.length_a   1.000
_cell.length_b   1.000
_cell.length_c   1.000
_cell.angle_alpha   90.00
_cell.angle_beta   90.00
_cell.angle_gamma   90.00
#
_symmetry.space_group_name_H-M   'P 1'
#
loop_
_entity.id
_entity.type
_entity.pdbx_description
1 polymer ?
#
loop_
_entity_poly.entity_id
_entity_poly.type
_entity_poly.pdbx_seq_one_letter_code
_entity_poly.pdbx_strand_id
1 'polypeptide(L)' 'MRKEYSIIGIGIITFIFGLIFDLQGQSIVGPESSFMYANPDWITYGIQIMIGGIIIISIGILLKILKK' A
#
# COMPACT_ATOMS: atom_id res chain seq x y z
N MET A 1 6.66 -11.44 -18.84
CA MET A 1 6.84 -11.08 -17.43
C MET A 1 6.26 -12.19 -16.55
N ARG A 2 6.97 -12.56 -15.51
CA ARG A 2 6.49 -13.61 -14.61
C ARG A 2 5.40 -13.10 -13.70
N LYS A 3 4.45 -13.97 -13.37
CA LYS A 3 3.32 -13.59 -12.52
C LYS A 3 3.77 -13.13 -11.14
N GLU A 4 4.86 -13.73 -10.61
CA GLU A 4 5.39 -13.35 -9.29
C GLU A 4 5.81 -11.89 -9.25
N TYR A 5 6.44 -11.42 -10.32
CA TYR A 5 6.84 -10.01 -10.37
C TYR A 5 5.65 -9.08 -10.49
N SER A 6 4.61 -9.50 -11.21
CA SER A 6 3.39 -8.72 -11.30
C SER A 6 2.71 -8.60 -9.93
N ILE A 7 2.67 -9.69 -9.18
CA ILE A 7 2.09 -9.70 -7.83
C ILE A 7 2.88 -8.77 -6.91
N ILE A 8 4.22 -8.87 -6.94
CA ILE A 8 5.07 -8.00 -6.13
C ILE A 8 4.84 -6.53 -6.50
N GLY A 9 4.76 -6.23 -7.80
CA GLY A 9 4.52 -4.87 -8.26
C GLY A 9 3.18 -4.32 -7.78
N ILE A 10 2.13 -5.12 -7.83
CA ILE A 10 0.81 -4.73 -7.33
C ILE A 10 0.90 -4.44 -5.83
N GLY A 11 1.59 -5.28 -5.08
CA GLY A 11 1.77 -5.07 -3.65
C GLY A 11 2.52 -3.79 -3.33
N ILE A 12 3.57 -3.48 -4.09
CA ILE A 12 4.34 -2.25 -3.91
C ILE A 12 3.46 -1.03 -4.17
N ILE A 13 2.69 -1.04 -5.26
CA ILE A 13 1.79 0.05 -5.60
C ILE A 13 0.74 0.24 -4.50
N THR A 14 0.16 -0.87 -4.04
CA THR A 14 -0.83 -0.83 -2.97
C THR A 14 -0.23 -0.24 -1.69
N PHE A 15 0.98 -0.63 -1.34
CA PHE A 15 1.67 -0.11 -0.17
C PHE A 15 1.88 1.40 -0.29
N ILE A 16 2.32 1.87 -1.45
CA ILE A 16 2.56 3.29 -1.69
C ILE A 16 1.27 4.10 -1.53
N PHE A 17 0.17 3.62 -2.11
CA PHE A 17 -1.12 4.29 -1.95
C PHE A 17 -1.55 4.34 -0.49
N GLY A 18 -1.38 3.24 0.24
CA GLY A 18 -1.69 3.21 1.66
C GLY A 18 -0.89 4.22 2.44
N LEU A 19 0.40 4.35 2.13
CA LEU A 19 1.27 5.31 2.77
C LEU A 19 0.81 6.74 2.50
N ILE A 20 0.45 7.05 1.25
CA ILE A 20 -0.02 8.38 0.88
C ILE A 20 -1.32 8.71 1.64
N PHE A 21 -2.26 7.79 1.69
CA PHE A 21 -3.52 8.00 2.39
C PHE A 21 -3.30 8.25 3.88
N ASP A 22 -2.43 7.47 4.49
CA ASP A 22 -2.09 7.63 5.90
C ASP A 22 -1.49 9.01 6.16
N LEU A 23 -0.54 9.44 5.33
CA LEU A 23 0.11 10.73 5.48
C LEU A 23 -0.85 11.88 5.25
N GLN A 24 -1.80 11.76 4.33
CA GLN A 24 -2.83 12.77 4.13
C GLN A 24 -3.75 12.85 5.34
N GLY A 25 -4.10 11.72 5.92
CA GLY A 25 -4.91 11.69 7.13
C GLY A 25 -4.22 12.38 8.29
N GLN A 26 -2.89 12.32 8.34
CA GLN A 26 -2.10 12.97 9.39
C GLN A 26 -1.76 14.42 9.07
N SER A 27 -2.21 14.95 7.95
CA SER A 27 -1.93 16.32 7.51
C SER A 27 -0.46 16.56 7.15
N ILE A 28 0.28 15.50 6.82
CA ILE A 28 1.70 15.62 6.46
C ILE A 28 1.87 15.99 5.00
N VAL A 29 1.04 15.39 4.12
CA VAL A 29 1.08 15.70 2.68
C VAL A 29 -0.26 16.23 2.24
N GLY A 30 -0.22 17.15 1.24
CA GLY A 30 -1.42 17.75 0.68
C GLY A 30 -1.96 16.97 -0.48
N PRO A 31 -2.94 17.52 -1.19
CA PRO A 31 -3.50 18.87 -0.99
C PRO A 31 -4.47 18.94 0.19
N GLU A 32 -4.52 20.12 0.80
CA GLU A 32 -5.43 20.35 1.93
C GLU A 32 -6.89 20.22 1.54
N SER A 33 -7.20 20.39 0.27
CA SER A 33 -8.56 20.25 -0.22
C SER A 33 -9.00 18.81 -0.38
N SER A 34 -8.09 17.84 -0.20
CA SER A 34 -8.43 16.43 -0.30
C SER A 34 -9.35 16.02 0.86
N PHE A 35 -10.35 15.20 0.55
CA PHE A 35 -11.24 14.69 1.60
C PHE A 35 -10.50 13.78 2.58
N MET A 36 -9.33 13.30 2.24
CA MET A 36 -8.49 12.47 3.11
C MET A 36 -7.64 13.30 4.06
N TYR A 37 -7.46 14.60 3.77
CA TYR A 37 -6.54 15.44 4.53
C TYR A 37 -7.08 15.66 5.93
N ALA A 38 -6.21 15.50 6.92
CA ALA A 38 -6.56 15.69 8.34
C ALA A 38 -7.75 14.82 8.78
N ASN A 39 -7.90 13.64 8.20
CA ASN A 39 -9.01 12.74 8.51
C ASN A 39 -8.47 11.49 9.20
N PRO A 40 -8.75 11.32 10.52
CA PRO A 40 -8.23 10.17 11.27
C PRO A 40 -8.66 8.82 10.69
N ASP A 41 -9.80 8.73 10.03
CA ASP A 41 -10.25 7.49 9.43
C ASP A 41 -9.28 7.04 8.33
N TRP A 42 -8.71 7.99 7.60
CA TRP A 42 -7.77 7.67 6.53
C TRP A 42 -6.41 7.26 7.04
N ILE A 43 -6.06 7.66 8.27
CA ILE A 43 -4.86 7.13 8.92
C ILE A 43 -5.01 5.61 9.08
N THR A 44 -6.15 5.17 9.60
CA THR A 44 -6.44 3.76 9.78
C THR A 44 -6.54 3.03 8.45
N TYR A 45 -7.26 3.60 7.48
CA TYR A 45 -7.41 2.98 6.16
C TYR A 45 -6.07 2.86 5.46
N GLY A 46 -5.23 3.88 5.54
CA GLY A 46 -3.90 3.84 4.96
C GLY A 46 -3.05 2.72 5.53
N ILE A 47 -3.09 2.54 6.85
CA ILE A 47 -2.36 1.47 7.52
C ILE A 47 -2.87 0.11 7.05
N GLN A 48 -4.19 -0.06 6.95
CA GLN A 48 -4.78 -1.32 6.48
C GLN A 48 -4.37 -1.62 5.04
N ILE A 49 -4.34 -0.61 4.19
CA ILE A 49 -3.92 -0.75 2.80
C ILE A 49 -2.44 -1.11 2.72
N MET A 50 -1.60 -0.50 3.56
CA MET A 50 -0.18 -0.83 3.62
C MET A 50 0.04 -2.28 4.03
N ILE A 51 -0.70 -2.75 5.03
CA ILE A 51 -0.62 -4.14 5.49
C ILE A 51 -1.03 -5.08 4.35
N GLY A 52 -2.11 -4.75 3.63
CA GLY A 52 -2.52 -5.51 2.46
C GLY A 52 -1.43 -5.58 1.41
N GLY A 53 -0.76 -4.45 1.15
CA GLY A 53 0.35 -4.41 0.21
C GLY A 53 1.50 -5.31 0.64
N ILE A 54 1.85 -5.30 1.92
CA ILE A 54 2.91 -6.16 2.47
C ILE A 54 2.54 -7.63 2.30
N ILE A 55 1.29 -7.99 2.57
CA ILE A 55 0.82 -9.36 2.40
C ILE A 55 0.95 -9.78 0.94
N ILE A 56 0.54 -8.93 0.01
CA ILE A 56 0.64 -9.21 -1.43
C ILE A 56 2.10 -9.40 -1.84
N ILE A 57 2.99 -8.52 -1.39
CA ILE A 57 4.42 -8.63 -1.67
C ILE A 57 4.97 -9.94 -1.14
N SER A 58 4.59 -10.30 0.09
CA SER A 58 5.05 -11.54 0.73
C SER A 58 4.61 -12.76 -0.05
N ILE A 59 3.36 -12.78 -0.53
CA ILE A 59 2.84 -13.87 -1.36
C ILE A 59 3.65 -13.97 -2.65
N GLY A 60 3.92 -12.84 -3.30
CA GLY A 60 4.70 -12.82 -4.53
C GLY A 60 6.11 -13.36 -4.34
N ILE A 61 6.77 -12.95 -3.27
CA ILE A 61 8.12 -13.41 -2.95
C ILE A 61 8.10 -14.91 -2.65
N LEU A 62 7.12 -15.36 -1.88
CA LEU A 62 7.00 -16.77 -1.52
C LEU A 62 6.81 -17.62 -2.77
N LEU A 63 5.94 -17.20 -3.67
CA LEU A 63 5.72 -17.92 -4.94
C LEU A 63 6.99 -17.98 -5.76
N LYS A 64 7.75 -16.90 -5.80
CA LYS A 64 9.02 -16.87 -6.52
C LYS A 64 10.01 -17.85 -5.94
N ILE A 65 10.10 -17.94 -4.63
CA ILE A 65 11.02 -18.86 -3.95
C ILE A 65 10.62 -20.31 -4.16
N LEU A 66 9.32 -20.61 -4.06
CA LEU A 66 8.82 -21.98 -4.16
C LEU A 66 8.82 -22.50 -5.59
N LYS A 67 8.84 -21.59 -6.56
CA LYS A 67 8.69 -21.96 -7.97
C LYS A 67 10.04 -22.09 -8.66
N LYS A 68 10.94 -22.76 -8.15
CA LYS A 68 12.27 -22.90 -8.78
C LYS A 68 12.25 -23.60 -10.12
#